data_9041c49a3eb2cdda57d30226267dc335
#
_entry.id   9041c49a3eb2cdda57d30226267dc335
#
_cell.length_a   1.000
_cell.length_b   1.000
_cell.length_c   1.000
_cell.angle_alpha   90.00
_cell.angle_beta   90.00
_cell.angle_gamma   90.00
#
_symmetry.space_group_name_H-M   'P 1'
#
loop_
_entity.id
_entity.type
_entity.pdbx_description
1 polymer ?
#
loop_
_entity_poly.entity_id
_entity_poly.type
_entity_poly.pdbx_seq_one_letter_code
_entity_poly.pdbx_strand_id
1 'polypeptide(L)'
;MRHRLKFAYVVEVKSHLREEGINPLKEIMGNFRLFFPEHKDKKIYGIIAAVDISKDLKKRALDAGFYVARIQDETFSLDTPQGFKAKAF
;
A
#
# COMPACT_ATOMS: atom_id res chain seq x y z
N MET A 1 25.82 -0.93 -17.95
CA MET A 1 24.38 -0.77 -18.04
C MET A 1 23.77 -0.51 -16.66
N ARG A 2 22.85 0.39 -16.59
CA ARG A 2 22.21 0.73 -15.33
C ARG A 2 20.87 0.07 -15.23
N HIS A 3 20.60 -0.55 -14.09
CA HIS A 3 19.28 -1.04 -13.76
C HIS A 3 18.56 0.01 -12.94
N ARG A 4 17.41 0.44 -13.41
CA ARG A 4 16.57 1.37 -12.67
C ARG A 4 15.40 0.61 -12.09
N LEU A 5 15.07 0.93 -10.85
CA LEU A 5 13.85 0.41 -10.25
C LEU A 5 12.67 1.01 -10.99
N LYS A 6 11.82 0.14 -11.53
CA LYS A 6 10.62 0.55 -12.26
C LYS A 6 9.40 0.63 -11.34
N PHE A 7 9.55 0.27 -10.09
CA PHE A 7 8.48 0.20 -9.12
C PHE A 7 8.88 0.96 -7.87
N ALA A 8 7.90 1.56 -7.22
CA ALA A 8 8.07 2.16 -5.91
C ALA A 8 6.87 1.76 -5.05
N TYR A 9 7.12 1.60 -3.77
CA TYR A 9 6.08 1.21 -2.82
C TYR A 9 5.98 2.26 -1.73
N VAL A 10 4.75 2.63 -1.41
CA VAL A 10 4.45 3.51 -0.29
C VAL A 10 3.80 2.65 0.78
N VAL A 11 4.41 2.61 1.95
CA VAL A 11 3.94 1.77 3.05
C VAL A 11 3.38 2.64 4.16
N GLU A 12 2.12 2.43 4.50
CA GLU A 12 1.47 3.06 5.64
C GLU A 12 1.36 2.02 6.75
N VAL A 13 1.92 2.33 7.91
CA VAL A 13 1.94 1.42 9.05
C VAL A 13 1.01 1.94 10.13
N LYS A 14 0.09 1.11 10.58
CA LYS A 14 -0.87 1.44 11.63
C LYS A 14 -0.94 0.33 12.67
N SER A 15 -1.06 0.69 13.94
CA SER A 15 -1.35 -0.31 14.99
C SER A 15 -2.75 -0.86 14.80
N HIS A 16 -3.72 0.04 14.58
CA HIS A 16 -5.10 -0.34 14.29
C HIS A 16 -5.53 0.39 13.03
N LEU A 17 -5.92 -0.36 12.02
CA LEU A 17 -6.44 0.26 10.81
C LEU A 17 -7.91 0.59 11.02
N ARG A 18 -8.27 1.82 10.73
CA ARG A 18 -9.63 2.32 10.73
C ARG A 18 -9.99 2.78 9.34
N GLU A 19 -11.28 2.94 9.09
CA GLU A 19 -11.78 3.32 7.77
C GLU A 19 -11.10 4.57 7.22
N GLU A 20 -10.93 5.57 8.04
CA GLU A 20 -10.30 6.83 7.62
C GLU A 20 -8.83 6.68 7.25
N GLY A 21 -8.16 5.61 7.68
CA GLY A 21 -6.76 5.36 7.33
C GLY A 21 -6.54 4.98 5.88
N ILE A 22 -7.58 4.52 5.19
CA ILE A 22 -7.50 4.17 3.78
C ILE A 22 -7.50 5.41 2.91
N ASN A 23 -8.32 6.40 3.25
CA ASN A 23 -8.44 7.63 2.47
C ASN A 23 -7.15 8.45 2.42
N PRO A 24 -6.43 8.67 3.54
CA PRO A 24 -5.15 9.36 3.48
C PRO A 24 -4.15 8.69 2.55
N LEU A 25 -4.08 7.37 2.53
CA LEU A 25 -3.17 6.68 1.62
C LEU A 25 -3.59 6.87 0.17
N LYS A 26 -4.90 6.86 -0.13
CA LYS A 26 -5.37 7.15 -1.48
C LYS A 26 -4.93 8.53 -1.95
N GLU A 27 -5.02 9.54 -1.09
CA GLU A 27 -4.57 10.89 -1.41
C GLU A 27 -3.07 10.93 -1.68
N ILE A 28 -2.30 10.30 -0.80
CA ILE A 28 -0.85 10.24 -0.97
C ILE A 28 -0.50 9.60 -2.31
N MET A 29 -1.15 8.48 -2.63
CA MET A 29 -0.89 7.78 -3.89
C MET A 29 -1.26 8.61 -5.11
N GLY A 30 -2.37 9.33 -5.02
CA GLY A 30 -2.82 10.19 -6.12
C GLY A 30 -1.90 11.38 -6.39
N ASN A 31 -1.20 11.84 -5.36
CA ASN A 31 -0.33 13.02 -5.45
C ASN A 31 1.16 12.67 -5.38
N PHE A 32 1.50 11.39 -5.33
CA PHE A 32 2.88 10.96 -5.10
C PHE A 32 3.86 11.57 -6.09
N ARG A 33 3.50 11.56 -7.37
CA ARG A 33 4.40 12.08 -8.42
C ARG A 33 4.58 13.59 -8.35
N LEU A 34 3.62 14.30 -7.78
CA LEU A 34 3.75 15.75 -7.57
C LEU A 34 4.77 16.06 -6.49
N PHE A 35 4.81 15.25 -5.43
CA PHE A 35 5.75 15.45 -4.33
C PHE A 35 7.12 14.84 -4.62
N PHE A 36 7.16 13.80 -5.43
CA PHE A 36 8.39 13.08 -5.73
C PHE A 36 8.55 12.92 -7.25
N PRO A 37 8.83 14.02 -7.97
CA PRO A 37 8.92 13.97 -9.43
C PRO A 37 10.04 13.07 -9.95
N GLU A 38 11.05 12.76 -9.13
CA GLU A 38 12.11 11.82 -9.50
C GLU A 38 11.59 10.40 -9.72
N HIS A 39 10.38 10.10 -9.26
CA HIS A 39 9.75 8.79 -9.42
C HIS A 39 8.64 8.77 -10.46
N LYS A 40 8.54 9.82 -11.29
CA LYS A 40 7.43 9.95 -12.24
C LYS A 40 7.32 8.80 -13.23
N ASP A 41 8.42 8.14 -13.55
CA ASP A 41 8.46 7.05 -14.52
C ASP A 41 8.24 5.68 -13.88
N LYS A 42 8.00 5.63 -12.58
CA LYS A 42 7.83 4.38 -11.84
C LYS A 42 6.35 4.05 -11.66
N LYS A 43 6.05 2.76 -11.60
CA LYS A 43 4.75 2.30 -11.12
C LYS A 43 4.76 2.37 -9.61
N ILE A 44 3.75 3.00 -9.05
CA ILE A 44 3.66 3.25 -7.61
C ILE A 44 2.57 2.36 -7.02
N TYR A 45 2.92 1.60 -6.01
CA TYR A 45 1.98 0.72 -5.32
C TYR A 45 1.87 1.11 -3.86
N GLY A 46 0.69 0.92 -3.29
CA GLY A 46 0.45 1.18 -1.88
C GLY A 46 0.36 -0.11 -1.08
N ILE A 47 0.89 -0.09 0.12
CA ILE A 47 0.80 -1.19 1.07
C ILE A 47 0.27 -0.63 2.39
N ILE A 48 -0.78 -1.24 2.91
CA ILE A 48 -1.27 -0.94 4.25
C ILE A 48 -0.84 -2.08 5.16
N ALA A 49 -0.03 -1.76 6.17
CA ALA A 49 0.45 -2.73 7.14
C ALA A 49 -0.15 -2.40 8.50
N ALA A 50 -0.79 -3.37 9.13
CA ALA A 50 -1.42 -3.16 10.42
C ALA A 50 -1.28 -4.36 11.33
N VAL A 51 -1.22 -4.10 12.63
CA VAL A 51 -1.29 -5.15 13.65
C VAL A 51 -2.71 -5.69 13.72
N ASP A 52 -3.67 -4.78 13.65
CA ASP A 52 -5.09 -5.11 13.76
C ASP A 52 -5.87 -4.51 12.60
N ILE A 53 -6.60 -5.36 11.89
CA ILE A 53 -7.43 -4.95 10.77
C ILE A 53 -8.64 -5.87 10.67
N SER A 54 -9.83 -5.30 10.55
CA SER A 54 -11.05 -6.08 10.35
C SER A 54 -11.11 -6.65 8.93
N LYS A 55 -11.89 -7.70 8.75
CA LYS A 55 -12.09 -8.29 7.42
C LYS A 55 -12.70 -7.28 6.45
N ASP A 56 -13.59 -6.44 6.93
CA ASP A 56 -14.24 -5.42 6.11
C ASP A 56 -13.24 -4.37 5.63
N LEU A 57 -12.39 -3.89 6.54
CA LEU A 57 -11.37 -2.92 6.18
C LEU A 57 -10.30 -3.52 5.28
N LYS A 58 -9.95 -4.79 5.49
CA LYS A 58 -9.05 -5.49 4.60
C LYS A 58 -9.62 -5.52 3.18
N LYS A 59 -10.90 -5.87 3.04
CA LYS A 59 -11.54 -5.90 1.74
C LYS A 59 -11.54 -4.52 1.09
N ARG A 60 -11.83 -3.46 1.85
CA ARG A 60 -11.83 -2.10 1.33
C ARG A 60 -10.44 -1.67 0.85
N ALA A 61 -9.40 -2.05 1.58
CA ALA A 61 -8.03 -1.74 1.17
C ALA A 61 -7.69 -2.46 -0.14
N LEU A 62 -8.03 -3.73 -0.24
CA LEU A 62 -7.82 -4.50 -1.46
C LEU A 62 -8.62 -3.92 -2.64
N ASP A 63 -9.87 -3.55 -2.40
CA ASP A 63 -10.73 -2.94 -3.43
C ASP A 63 -10.17 -1.58 -3.88
N ALA A 64 -9.49 -0.87 -2.99
CA ALA A 64 -8.82 0.38 -3.34
C ALA A 64 -7.51 0.15 -4.12
N GLY A 65 -7.09 -1.09 -4.26
CA GLY A 65 -5.90 -1.45 -5.01
C GLY A 65 -4.63 -1.56 -4.21
N PHE A 66 -4.73 -1.61 -2.88
CA PHE A 66 -3.56 -1.69 -1.99
C PHE A 66 -3.26 -3.12 -1.60
N TYR A 67 -1.97 -3.43 -1.46
CA TYR A 67 -1.58 -4.63 -0.74
C TYR A 67 -1.90 -4.47 0.73
N VAL A 68 -2.22 -5.56 1.38
CA VAL A 68 -2.42 -5.59 2.82
C VAL A 68 -1.35 -6.47 3.43
N ALA A 69 -0.72 -5.98 4.48
CA ALA A 69 0.27 -6.71 5.24
C ALA A 69 -0.11 -6.74 6.71
N ARG A 70 0.25 -7.79 7.38
CA ARG A 70 0.01 -7.97 8.81
C ARG A 70 1.32 -7.91 9.55
N ILE A 71 1.30 -7.21 10.69
CA ILE A 71 2.43 -7.15 11.59
C ILE A 71 2.10 -8.01 12.80
N GLN A 72 2.93 -9.01 13.09
CA GLN A 72 2.72 -9.92 14.19
C GLN A 72 4.07 -10.36 14.73
N ASP A 73 4.27 -10.21 16.05
CA ASP A 73 5.52 -10.61 16.71
C ASP A 73 6.76 -10.05 16.00
N GLU A 74 6.72 -8.77 15.68
CA GLU A 74 7.79 -8.08 14.95
C GLU A 74 8.04 -8.64 13.54
N THR A 75 7.12 -9.48 13.06
CA THR A 75 7.18 -10.06 11.73
C THR A 75 6.20 -9.35 10.81
N PHE A 76 6.64 -9.06 9.62
CA PHE A 76 5.85 -8.42 8.60
C PHE A 76 5.56 -9.44 7.50
N SER A 77 4.30 -9.70 7.24
CA SER A 77 3.91 -10.66 6.20
C SER A 77 2.76 -10.13 5.37
N LEU A 78 2.77 -10.44 4.08
CA LEU A 78 1.66 -10.07 3.22
C LEU A 78 0.43 -10.89 3.59
N ASP A 79 -0.69 -10.20 3.79
CA ASP A 79 -1.99 -10.79 4.04
C ASP A 79 -2.89 -10.48 2.86
N THR A 80 -2.41 -10.81 1.68
CA THR A 80 -3.04 -10.47 0.41
C THR A 80 -3.43 -11.76 -0.30
N PRO A 81 -4.66 -11.87 -0.83
CA PRO A 81 -5.08 -13.08 -1.54
C PRO A 81 -4.19 -13.41 -2.71
N GLN A 82 -4.01 -14.69 -2.96
CA GLN A 82 -3.29 -15.16 -4.12
C GLN A 82 -4.00 -14.67 -5.39
N GLY A 83 -3.24 -14.18 -6.35
CA GLY A 83 -3.81 -13.66 -7.58
C GLY A 83 -4.28 -12.23 -7.53
N PHE A 84 -4.18 -11.58 -6.36
CA PHE A 84 -4.54 -10.18 -6.24
C PHE A 84 -3.61 -9.31 -7.10
N LYS A 85 -4.21 -8.36 -7.81
CA LYS A 85 -3.44 -7.38 -8.59
C LYS A 85 -3.64 -6.01 -7.99
N ALA A 86 -2.56 -5.45 -7.45
CA ALA A 86 -2.60 -4.11 -6.90
C ALA A 86 -2.74 -3.08 -8.02
N LYS A 87 -3.38 -1.96 -7.68
CA LYS A 87 -3.46 -0.84 -8.59
C LYS A 87 -2.11 -0.13 -8.67
N ALA A 88 -1.65 0.11 -9.90
CA ALA A 88 -0.50 0.98 -10.13
C ALA A 88 -0.99 2.43 -10.20
N PHE A 89 -0.48 3.24 -9.32
CA PHE A 89 -0.88 4.65 -9.25
C PHE A 89 0.01 5.56 -10.09
#